data_47b7b6d7f92787d969004ffb9babf991
#
_entry.id   47b7b6d7f92787d969004ffb9babf991
#
_cell.length_a   1.000
_cell.length_b   1.000
_cell.length_c   1.000
_cell.angle_alpha   90.00
_cell.angle_beta   90.00
_cell.angle_gamma   90.00
#
_symmetry.space_group_name_H-M   'P 1'
#
loop_
_entity.id
_entity.type
_entity.pdbx_description
1 polymer ?
#
loop_
_entity_poly.entity_id
_entity_poly.type
_entity_poly.pdbx_seq_one_letter_code
_entity_poly.pdbx_strand_id
1 'polypeptide(L)'
;MRTIASPSRRVLRRPRRSVGSAPTWALAVVALTTLAVLAPLASLLLTAAEGDAEIWPHLVANVLPAALRDTSLLLVGVAVLAGAIGIGTAWLVTAHRFPGRDTLAWLLPLPLAVPTYITAYVYVELLDSAGPVQGALRHAFGFSSRADYWFPEVRSLPGCILVMSFVLYPYVYLTARVMFLTQSACMIEVARTLGADRATLFRTVAAPLARPALAVGLSLALLEALNDIGASEYLGVRTLAVSVFTTWLNRGSLPGAAQIACFMLAVVTALILLERHGRRDRRYALSSRRPRVTQPITLPPSSGAAASAFCALPVLLGFVVPATFLLGEVARRGLLVQINASFLTHLGTTVGLAAGATLATVGLGIVIVTTTRLSRSVLARAAQLVVGLGYAVPGTVLALGLLGPLVSVDNALNAAWRALTGQRLGLVLAGSAAAVVMAYTIRFLPIATGSLAAGLDRVSSGVEDAARTLGAKPRELVTKVQLPLLQPALASAALLVFVDCLKELPATLLLRPLNLETLATLVYGHAARGQFENGALAALLIVLVGVVPVMRLTRHAERQRQSQSLSSP
;
A
#
# COMPACT_ATOMS: atom_id res chain seq x y z
N MET A 1 54.78 38.63 26.87
CA MET A 1 53.88 38.03 25.85
C MET A 1 54.37 36.61 25.62
N ARG A 2 53.71 35.65 26.24
CA ARG A 2 53.94 34.21 26.02
C ARG A 2 52.75 33.64 25.24
N THR A 3 52.95 33.26 23.99
CA THR A 3 52.01 32.59 23.12
C THR A 3 51.72 31.18 23.62
N ILE A 4 50.51 30.94 24.07
CA ILE A 4 50.02 29.60 24.45
C ILE A 4 49.59 28.90 23.16
N ALA A 5 50.34 27.90 22.72
CA ALA A 5 50.01 27.03 21.61
C ALA A 5 48.86 26.11 22.02
N SER A 6 47.74 26.14 21.26
CA SER A 6 46.62 25.23 21.44
C SER A 6 46.97 23.80 21.02
N PRO A 7 46.64 22.76 21.79
CA PRO A 7 46.91 21.39 21.39
C PRO A 7 45.99 20.99 20.24
N SER A 8 46.58 20.64 19.11
CA SER A 8 45.88 20.05 17.96
C SER A 8 45.17 18.77 18.39
N ARG A 9 43.84 18.78 18.37
CA ARG A 9 43.02 17.57 18.52
C ARG A 9 43.36 16.61 17.39
N ARG A 10 44.23 15.65 17.63
CA ARG A 10 44.35 14.46 16.78
C ARG A 10 43.00 13.75 16.77
N VAL A 11 42.28 13.88 15.68
CA VAL A 11 41.14 13.03 15.37
C VAL A 11 41.69 11.60 15.25
N LEU A 12 41.57 10.83 16.31
CA LEU A 12 41.85 9.40 16.31
C LEU A 12 40.96 8.77 15.24
N ARG A 13 41.49 8.52 14.06
CA ARG A 13 40.89 7.64 13.06
C ARG A 13 40.70 6.29 13.74
N ARG A 14 39.43 6.01 14.17
CA ARG A 14 39.06 4.69 14.70
C ARG A 14 39.52 3.64 13.69
N PRO A 15 40.26 2.59 14.13
CA PRO A 15 40.68 1.54 13.23
C PRO A 15 39.48 0.97 12.52
N ARG A 16 39.56 0.85 11.20
CA ARG A 16 38.58 0.13 10.38
C ARG A 16 38.62 -1.34 10.82
N ARG A 17 37.83 -1.69 11.86
CA ARG A 17 37.64 -3.08 12.26
C ARG A 17 37.04 -3.84 11.11
N SER A 18 37.58 -5.00 10.79
CA SER A 18 37.08 -5.94 9.80
C SER A 18 35.63 -6.26 10.13
N VAL A 19 34.72 -5.75 9.34
CA VAL A 19 33.30 -6.12 9.36
C VAL A 19 33.27 -7.57 8.90
N GLY A 20 32.77 -8.49 9.73
CA GLY A 20 32.58 -9.88 9.33
C GLY A 20 31.82 -9.92 8.01
N SER A 21 32.36 -10.63 7.02
CA SER A 21 31.71 -10.79 5.73
C SER A 21 30.39 -11.56 5.94
N ALA A 22 29.30 -11.08 5.35
CA ALA A 22 28.06 -11.86 5.33
C ALA A 22 28.33 -13.22 4.69
N PRO A 23 27.68 -14.29 5.15
CA PRO A 23 27.89 -15.62 4.59
C PRO A 23 27.52 -15.66 3.12
N THR A 24 28.29 -16.39 2.31
CA THR A 24 28.14 -16.43 0.84
C THR A 24 26.74 -16.86 0.40
N TRP A 25 26.12 -17.81 1.13
CA TRP A 25 24.74 -18.24 0.84
C TRP A 25 23.73 -17.08 1.00
N ALA A 26 23.92 -16.20 1.98
CA ALA A 26 23.02 -15.07 2.18
C ALA A 26 23.15 -14.02 1.06
N LEU A 27 24.37 -13.80 0.57
CA LEU A 27 24.61 -12.96 -0.61
C LEU A 27 24.00 -13.59 -1.87
N ALA A 28 24.07 -14.91 -2.02
CA ALA A 28 23.44 -15.62 -3.12
C ALA A 28 21.91 -15.49 -3.08
N VAL A 29 21.27 -15.61 -1.91
CA VAL A 29 19.84 -15.38 -1.72
C VAL A 29 19.45 -13.95 -2.08
N VAL A 30 20.24 -12.96 -1.63
CA VAL A 30 19.99 -11.54 -1.97
C VAL A 30 20.11 -11.32 -3.48
N ALA A 31 21.11 -11.90 -4.14
CA ALA A 31 21.29 -11.80 -5.59
C ALA A 31 20.14 -12.47 -6.36
N LEU A 32 19.75 -13.69 -5.96
CA LEU A 32 18.63 -14.41 -6.55
C LEU A 32 17.30 -13.66 -6.38
N THR A 33 17.05 -13.10 -5.20
CA THR A 33 15.86 -12.30 -4.95
C THR A 33 15.85 -11.02 -5.80
N THR A 34 17.02 -10.39 -5.95
CA THR A 34 17.16 -9.21 -6.82
C THR A 34 16.86 -9.56 -8.27
N LEU A 35 17.37 -10.69 -8.75
CA LEU A 35 17.08 -11.20 -10.09
C LEU A 35 15.59 -11.51 -10.25
N ALA A 36 14.97 -12.15 -9.25
CA ALA A 36 13.54 -12.45 -9.26
C ALA A 36 12.65 -11.19 -9.31
N VAL A 37 13.10 -10.06 -8.75
CA VAL A 37 12.40 -8.77 -8.85
C VAL A 37 12.63 -8.10 -10.21
N LEU A 38 13.80 -8.25 -10.81
CA LEU A 38 14.14 -7.64 -12.11
C LEU A 38 13.64 -8.44 -13.30
N ALA A 39 13.60 -9.77 -13.19
CA ALA A 39 13.22 -10.65 -14.30
C ALA A 39 11.82 -10.33 -14.87
N PRO A 40 10.77 -10.07 -14.08
CA PRO A 40 9.48 -9.67 -14.60
C PRO A 40 9.51 -8.38 -15.42
N LEU A 41 10.29 -7.38 -14.97
CA LEU A 41 10.42 -6.10 -15.68
C LEU A 41 11.16 -6.30 -17.02
N ALA A 42 12.24 -7.07 -17.00
CA ALA A 42 12.98 -7.40 -18.23
C ALA A 42 12.10 -8.19 -19.21
N SER A 43 11.39 -9.21 -18.73
CA SER A 43 10.47 -10.02 -19.53
C SER A 43 9.35 -9.17 -20.14
N LEU A 44 8.75 -8.28 -19.36
CA LEU A 44 7.72 -7.36 -19.84
C LEU A 44 8.24 -6.49 -21.00
N LEU A 45 9.44 -5.92 -20.86
CA LEU A 45 10.05 -5.09 -21.89
C LEU A 45 10.35 -5.90 -23.17
N LEU A 46 10.81 -7.15 -23.02
CA LEU A 46 11.03 -8.05 -24.16
C LEU A 46 9.72 -8.38 -24.87
N THR A 47 8.68 -8.78 -24.13
CA THR A 47 7.35 -9.06 -24.68
C THR A 47 6.73 -7.81 -25.35
N ALA A 48 6.91 -6.62 -24.76
CA ALA A 48 6.47 -5.38 -25.40
C ALA A 48 7.23 -5.06 -26.68
N ALA A 49 8.52 -5.43 -26.76
CA ALA A 49 9.35 -5.24 -27.96
C ALA A 49 9.02 -6.21 -29.10
N GLU A 50 8.49 -7.40 -28.81
CA GLU A 50 7.96 -8.33 -29.81
C GLU A 50 6.84 -7.67 -30.61
N GLY A 51 6.03 -6.84 -29.93
CA GLY A 51 4.95 -6.07 -30.53
C GLY A 51 3.78 -6.95 -31.00
N ASP A 52 2.72 -6.29 -31.45
CA ASP A 52 1.56 -6.91 -32.08
C ASP A 52 1.11 -5.97 -33.22
N ALA A 53 1.63 -6.23 -34.42
CA ALA A 53 1.41 -5.36 -35.57
C ALA A 53 -0.08 -5.27 -35.98
N GLU A 54 -0.88 -6.29 -35.66
CA GLU A 54 -2.30 -6.35 -36.00
C GLU A 54 -3.14 -5.49 -35.05
N ILE A 55 -2.90 -5.61 -33.76
CA ILE A 55 -3.72 -4.95 -32.73
C ILE A 55 -3.19 -3.56 -32.35
N TRP A 56 -1.88 -3.32 -32.46
CA TRP A 56 -1.24 -2.10 -32.00
C TRP A 56 -1.81 -0.80 -32.60
N PRO A 57 -2.07 -0.70 -33.93
CA PRO A 57 -2.68 0.51 -34.50
C PRO A 57 -4.04 0.83 -33.85
N HIS A 58 -4.85 -0.19 -33.59
CA HIS A 58 -6.14 -0.01 -32.89
C HIS A 58 -5.95 0.43 -31.44
N LEU A 59 -4.98 -0.14 -30.73
CA LEU A 59 -4.70 0.24 -29.34
C LEU A 59 -4.26 1.71 -29.23
N VAL A 60 -3.38 2.16 -30.13
CA VAL A 60 -2.89 3.55 -30.13
C VAL A 60 -3.99 4.53 -30.52
N ALA A 61 -4.84 4.19 -31.49
CA ALA A 61 -5.87 5.09 -31.96
C ALA A 61 -7.08 5.19 -31.00
N ASN A 62 -7.49 4.08 -30.36
CA ASN A 62 -8.80 4.00 -29.70
C ASN A 62 -8.71 3.70 -28.20
N VAL A 63 -7.67 3.01 -27.72
CA VAL A 63 -7.59 2.57 -26.32
C VAL A 63 -6.66 3.46 -25.50
N LEU A 64 -5.44 3.65 -25.94
CA LEU A 64 -4.38 4.31 -25.19
C LEU A 64 -4.70 5.79 -24.87
N PRO A 65 -5.24 6.61 -25.81
CA PRO A 65 -5.57 8.01 -25.49
C PRO A 65 -6.64 8.14 -24.42
N ALA A 66 -7.69 7.32 -24.49
CA ALA A 66 -8.74 7.30 -23.49
C ALA A 66 -8.20 6.80 -22.13
N ALA A 67 -7.41 5.73 -22.12
CA ALA A 67 -6.81 5.18 -20.91
C ALA A 67 -5.84 6.16 -20.23
N LEU A 68 -5.01 6.85 -21.00
CA LEU A 68 -4.10 7.88 -20.46
C LEU A 68 -4.87 9.08 -19.90
N ARG A 69 -5.88 9.57 -20.63
CA ARG A 69 -6.73 10.68 -20.17
C ARG A 69 -7.44 10.31 -18.86
N ASP A 70 -8.15 9.20 -18.84
CA ASP A 70 -8.97 8.80 -17.70
C ASP A 70 -8.07 8.47 -16.48
N THR A 71 -6.94 7.79 -16.69
CA THR A 71 -5.95 7.58 -15.63
C THR A 71 -5.40 8.89 -15.09
N SER A 72 -5.02 9.83 -15.95
CA SER A 72 -4.45 11.12 -15.52
C SER A 72 -5.47 11.94 -14.74
N LEU A 73 -6.71 12.01 -15.22
CA LEU A 73 -7.80 12.72 -14.52
C LEU A 73 -8.14 12.06 -13.18
N LEU A 74 -8.18 10.72 -13.14
CA LEU A 74 -8.37 9.96 -11.90
C LEU A 74 -7.28 10.28 -10.89
N LEU A 75 -6.01 10.18 -11.28
CA LEU A 75 -4.87 10.44 -10.39
C LEU A 75 -4.86 11.89 -9.88
N VAL A 76 -5.13 12.87 -10.74
CA VAL A 76 -5.22 14.27 -10.33
C VAL A 76 -6.40 14.49 -9.38
N GLY A 77 -7.58 13.95 -9.69
CA GLY A 77 -8.76 14.05 -8.85
C GLY A 77 -8.54 13.44 -7.46
N VAL A 78 -7.99 12.23 -7.41
CA VAL A 78 -7.64 11.55 -6.14
C VAL A 78 -6.55 12.32 -5.39
N ALA A 79 -5.52 12.83 -6.07
CA ALA A 79 -4.47 13.62 -5.42
C ALA A 79 -5.04 14.86 -4.73
N VAL A 80 -5.94 15.59 -5.39
CA VAL A 80 -6.57 16.78 -4.84
C VAL A 80 -7.50 16.43 -3.69
N LEU A 81 -8.43 15.51 -3.89
CA LEU A 81 -9.47 15.20 -2.91
C LEU A 81 -8.93 14.42 -1.70
N ALA A 82 -8.23 13.31 -1.92
CA ALA A 82 -7.61 12.55 -0.83
C ALA A 82 -6.52 13.36 -0.12
N GLY A 83 -5.79 14.19 -0.87
CA GLY A 83 -4.83 15.16 -0.31
C GLY A 83 -5.51 16.15 0.63
N ALA A 84 -6.57 16.82 0.18
CA ALA A 84 -7.31 17.79 0.98
C ALA A 84 -7.93 17.17 2.25
N ILE A 85 -8.58 16.01 2.10
CA ILE A 85 -9.16 15.26 3.23
C ILE A 85 -8.06 14.84 4.21
N GLY A 86 -6.99 14.22 3.71
CA GLY A 86 -5.92 13.67 4.55
C GLY A 86 -5.15 14.76 5.32
N ILE A 87 -4.79 15.87 4.65
CA ILE A 87 -4.11 17.00 5.30
C ILE A 87 -5.04 17.69 6.30
N GLY A 88 -6.28 17.99 5.88
CA GLY A 88 -7.26 18.70 6.70
C GLY A 88 -7.57 17.95 7.98
N THR A 89 -7.86 16.64 7.89
CA THR A 89 -8.14 15.80 9.05
C THR A 89 -6.91 15.62 9.95
N ALA A 90 -5.70 15.43 9.37
CA ALA A 90 -4.46 15.34 10.13
C ALA A 90 -4.16 16.62 10.91
N TRP A 91 -4.35 17.79 10.29
CA TRP A 91 -4.16 19.08 10.93
C TRP A 91 -5.16 19.31 12.06
N LEU A 92 -6.45 19.09 11.80
CA LEU A 92 -7.51 19.25 12.82
C LEU A 92 -7.25 18.41 14.06
N VAL A 93 -6.95 17.12 13.88
CA VAL A 93 -6.72 16.18 14.97
C VAL A 93 -5.43 16.47 15.74
N THR A 94 -4.42 17.06 15.11
CA THR A 94 -3.12 17.34 15.77
C THR A 94 -3.09 18.72 16.43
N ALA A 95 -3.63 19.74 15.78
CA ALA A 95 -3.51 21.13 16.20
C ALA A 95 -4.67 21.62 17.09
N HIS A 96 -5.81 20.93 17.10
CA HIS A 96 -7.03 21.42 17.76
C HIS A 96 -7.64 20.38 18.71
N ARG A 97 -8.36 20.89 19.75
CA ARG A 97 -9.27 20.10 20.60
C ARG A 97 -10.70 20.40 20.18
N PHE A 98 -11.46 19.37 19.89
CA PHE A 98 -12.87 19.43 19.51
C PHE A 98 -13.59 18.13 19.99
N PRO A 99 -14.93 18.11 20.05
CA PRO A 99 -15.68 16.93 20.50
C PRO A 99 -15.38 15.70 19.64
N GLY A 100 -15.13 14.55 20.26
CA GLY A 100 -14.84 13.28 19.57
C GLY A 100 -13.44 13.17 18.93
N ARG A 101 -12.57 14.16 19.11
CA ARG A 101 -11.22 14.20 18.50
C ARG A 101 -10.44 12.91 18.71
N ASP A 102 -10.38 12.41 19.95
CA ASP A 102 -9.54 11.26 20.27
C ASP A 102 -10.11 9.96 19.66
N THR A 103 -11.43 9.84 19.60
CA THR A 103 -12.12 8.75 18.88
C THR A 103 -11.89 8.85 17.37
N LEU A 104 -12.07 10.02 16.79
CA LEU A 104 -11.86 10.24 15.35
C LEU A 104 -10.41 10.01 14.94
N ALA A 105 -9.44 10.35 15.80
CA ALA A 105 -8.02 10.16 15.52
C ALA A 105 -7.65 8.71 15.22
N TRP A 106 -8.30 7.73 15.82
CA TRP A 106 -8.09 6.32 15.55
C TRP A 106 -9.07 5.73 14.52
N LEU A 107 -10.23 6.36 14.29
CA LEU A 107 -11.19 5.94 13.29
C LEU A 107 -10.77 6.36 11.86
N LEU A 108 -10.12 7.51 11.71
CA LEU A 108 -9.70 8.07 10.42
C LEU A 108 -8.87 7.11 9.53
N PRO A 109 -8.03 6.21 10.04
CA PRO A 109 -7.36 5.19 9.25
C PRO A 109 -8.21 3.99 8.84
N LEU A 110 -9.41 3.78 9.43
CA LEU A 110 -10.21 2.57 9.19
C LEU A 110 -10.62 2.33 7.73
N PRO A 111 -10.85 3.35 6.87
CA PRO A 111 -11.16 3.09 5.46
C PRO A 111 -10.11 2.25 4.74
N LEU A 112 -8.83 2.24 5.16
CA LEU A 112 -7.81 1.33 4.60
C LEU A 112 -8.11 -0.16 4.81
N ALA A 113 -8.99 -0.50 5.75
CA ALA A 113 -9.41 -1.87 5.96
C ALA A 113 -10.36 -2.38 4.88
N VAL A 114 -11.03 -1.47 4.17
CA VAL A 114 -11.97 -1.80 3.09
C VAL A 114 -11.24 -1.64 1.75
N PRO A 115 -11.08 -2.70 0.95
CA PRO A 115 -10.55 -2.59 -0.40
C PRO A 115 -11.39 -1.63 -1.26
N THR A 116 -10.73 -0.87 -2.12
CA THR A 116 -11.36 0.11 -3.01
C THR A 116 -12.44 -0.49 -3.89
N TYR A 117 -12.19 -1.69 -4.44
CA TYR A 117 -13.16 -2.39 -5.29
C TYR A 117 -14.43 -2.81 -4.53
N ILE A 118 -14.30 -3.24 -3.27
CA ILE A 118 -15.47 -3.56 -2.42
C ILE A 118 -16.29 -2.29 -2.16
N THR A 119 -15.63 -1.19 -1.83
CA THR A 119 -16.30 0.10 -1.63
C THR A 119 -17.01 0.55 -2.90
N ALA A 120 -16.39 0.41 -4.08
CA ALA A 120 -17.00 0.73 -5.36
C ALA A 120 -18.28 -0.09 -5.61
N TYR A 121 -18.21 -1.40 -5.35
CA TYR A 121 -19.38 -2.29 -5.49
C TYR A 121 -20.51 -1.87 -4.56
N VAL A 122 -20.20 -1.62 -3.29
CA VAL A 122 -21.21 -1.17 -2.31
C VAL A 122 -21.86 0.15 -2.75
N TYR A 123 -21.09 1.12 -3.22
CA TYR A 123 -21.66 2.40 -3.64
C TYR A 123 -22.48 2.30 -4.91
N VAL A 124 -22.11 1.42 -5.83
CA VAL A 124 -22.97 1.16 -7.00
C VAL A 124 -24.29 0.54 -6.56
N GLU A 125 -24.28 -0.52 -5.75
CA GLU A 125 -25.51 -1.14 -5.25
C GLU A 125 -26.40 -0.16 -4.45
N LEU A 126 -25.79 0.72 -3.64
CA LEU A 126 -26.52 1.71 -2.87
C LEU A 126 -27.16 2.81 -3.73
N LEU A 127 -26.43 3.30 -4.73
CA LEU A 127 -26.73 4.53 -5.46
C LEU A 127 -27.23 4.30 -6.88
N ASP A 128 -27.27 3.06 -7.38
CA ASP A 128 -27.85 2.73 -8.67
C ASP A 128 -29.37 3.04 -8.69
N SER A 129 -29.92 3.12 -9.88
CA SER A 129 -31.34 3.42 -10.09
C SER A 129 -32.28 2.44 -9.38
N ALA A 130 -31.91 1.16 -9.31
CA ALA A 130 -32.64 0.13 -8.56
C ALA A 130 -32.26 0.09 -7.06
N GLY A 131 -31.25 0.85 -6.65
CA GLY A 131 -30.69 0.81 -5.30
C GLY A 131 -31.59 1.47 -4.24
N PRO A 132 -31.31 1.17 -2.96
CA PRO A 132 -32.14 1.62 -1.83
C PRO A 132 -32.18 3.14 -1.68
N VAL A 133 -31.12 3.88 -2.02
CA VAL A 133 -31.07 5.35 -1.89
C VAL A 133 -32.03 6.01 -2.88
N GLN A 134 -31.97 5.63 -4.15
CA GLN A 134 -32.90 6.18 -5.15
C GLN A 134 -34.32 5.65 -4.96
N GLY A 135 -34.47 4.42 -4.46
CA GLY A 135 -35.77 3.89 -4.04
C GLY A 135 -36.40 4.71 -2.93
N ALA A 136 -35.66 5.02 -1.88
CA ALA A 136 -36.12 5.88 -0.78
C ALA A 136 -36.46 7.30 -1.26
N LEU A 137 -35.63 7.86 -2.16
CA LEU A 137 -35.88 9.18 -2.77
C LEU A 137 -37.20 9.19 -3.54
N ARG A 138 -37.43 8.20 -4.39
CA ARG A 138 -38.70 8.06 -5.13
C ARG A 138 -39.92 7.97 -4.21
N HIS A 139 -39.80 7.14 -3.17
CA HIS A 139 -40.87 6.99 -2.19
C HIS A 139 -41.16 8.27 -1.42
N ALA A 140 -40.11 8.99 -0.99
CA ALA A 140 -40.22 10.22 -0.20
C ALA A 140 -40.83 11.40 -0.98
N PHE A 141 -40.50 11.52 -2.28
CA PHE A 141 -40.91 12.64 -3.14
C PHE A 141 -42.02 12.26 -4.12
N GLY A 142 -42.53 11.02 -4.13
CA GLY A 142 -43.61 10.58 -5.00
C GLY A 142 -43.20 10.40 -6.47
N PHE A 143 -41.90 10.26 -6.78
CA PHE A 143 -41.42 10.02 -8.14
C PHE A 143 -41.73 8.57 -8.59
N SER A 144 -42.18 8.41 -9.84
CA SER A 144 -42.50 7.11 -10.40
C SER A 144 -41.31 6.43 -11.07
N SER A 145 -40.41 7.21 -11.64
CA SER A 145 -39.26 6.71 -12.39
C SER A 145 -37.97 7.56 -12.14
N ARG A 146 -36.84 7.05 -12.62
CA ARG A 146 -35.60 7.81 -12.60
C ARG A 146 -35.65 9.06 -13.51
N ALA A 147 -36.49 9.08 -14.51
CA ALA A 147 -36.62 10.21 -15.41
C ALA A 147 -37.26 11.44 -14.75
N ASP A 148 -37.91 11.27 -13.60
CA ASP A 148 -38.61 12.36 -12.90
C ASP A 148 -37.68 13.27 -12.08
N TYR A 149 -36.42 12.89 -11.88
CA TYR A 149 -35.44 13.65 -11.08
C TYR A 149 -34.03 13.48 -11.59
N TRP A 150 -33.18 14.46 -11.31
CA TRP A 150 -31.77 14.35 -11.57
C TRP A 150 -31.05 13.67 -10.41
N PHE A 151 -30.20 12.68 -10.73
CA PHE A 151 -29.30 12.03 -9.77
C PHE A 151 -27.95 11.79 -10.45
N PRO A 152 -26.80 12.08 -9.77
CA PRO A 152 -25.48 11.91 -10.36
C PRO A 152 -25.21 10.43 -10.69
N GLU A 153 -24.57 10.19 -11.83
CA GLU A 153 -24.16 8.84 -12.20
C GLU A 153 -22.97 8.40 -11.38
N VAL A 154 -23.16 7.29 -10.66
CA VAL A 154 -22.11 6.69 -9.83
C VAL A 154 -21.06 6.01 -10.70
N ARG A 155 -21.50 5.30 -11.76
CA ARG A 155 -20.60 4.66 -12.74
C ARG A 155 -20.01 5.71 -13.69
N SER A 156 -19.09 6.51 -13.14
CA SER A 156 -18.47 7.63 -13.84
C SER A 156 -17.08 7.93 -13.26
N LEU A 157 -16.27 8.68 -14.00
CA LEU A 157 -14.96 9.14 -13.51
C LEU A 157 -15.06 9.97 -12.22
N PRO A 158 -15.98 10.94 -12.06
CA PRO A 158 -16.19 11.62 -10.77
C PRO A 158 -16.56 10.67 -9.63
N GLY A 159 -17.45 9.69 -9.88
CA GLY A 159 -17.79 8.65 -8.90
C GLY A 159 -16.58 7.84 -8.46
N CYS A 160 -15.73 7.46 -9.41
CA CYS A 160 -14.49 6.74 -9.13
C CYS A 160 -13.51 7.57 -8.29
N ILE A 161 -13.33 8.86 -8.63
CA ILE A 161 -12.50 9.80 -7.85
C ILE A 161 -13.01 9.91 -6.42
N LEU A 162 -14.32 10.07 -6.22
CA LEU A 162 -14.92 10.18 -4.87
C LEU A 162 -14.69 8.91 -4.05
N VAL A 163 -15.06 7.75 -4.59
CA VAL A 163 -14.93 6.45 -3.91
C VAL A 163 -13.48 6.18 -3.52
N MET A 164 -12.57 6.28 -4.49
CA MET A 164 -11.14 6.04 -4.22
C MET A 164 -10.58 7.05 -3.22
N SER A 165 -11.00 8.31 -3.26
CA SER A 165 -10.50 9.31 -2.33
C SER A 165 -10.93 9.05 -0.90
N PHE A 166 -12.17 8.58 -0.66
CA PHE A 166 -12.63 8.23 0.68
C PHE A 166 -11.98 6.96 1.26
N VAL A 167 -11.43 6.10 0.42
CA VAL A 167 -10.67 4.91 0.86
C VAL A 167 -9.19 5.20 1.03
N LEU A 168 -8.59 6.03 0.14
CA LEU A 168 -7.14 6.20 0.05
C LEU A 168 -6.60 7.43 0.82
N TYR A 169 -7.46 8.39 1.27
CA TYR A 169 -6.98 9.54 2.05
C TYR A 169 -6.20 9.18 3.30
N PRO A 170 -6.41 8.02 3.97
CA PRO A 170 -5.66 7.71 5.18
C PRO A 170 -4.15 7.54 4.93
N TYR A 171 -3.69 7.23 3.72
CA TYR A 171 -2.26 7.26 3.40
C TYR A 171 -1.67 8.66 3.62
N VAL A 172 -2.40 9.69 3.17
CA VAL A 172 -2.02 11.10 3.37
C VAL A 172 -2.20 11.50 4.83
N TYR A 173 -3.30 11.11 5.46
CA TYR A 173 -3.59 11.38 6.87
C TYR A 173 -2.47 10.86 7.79
N LEU A 174 -2.07 9.59 7.64
CA LEU A 174 -1.08 8.98 8.52
C LEU A 174 0.30 9.65 8.40
N THR A 175 0.75 9.91 7.18
CA THR A 175 2.05 10.55 6.93
C THR A 175 2.05 12.02 7.39
N ALA A 176 0.99 12.78 7.09
CA ALA A 176 0.83 14.16 7.53
C ALA A 176 0.70 14.25 9.06
N ARG A 177 -0.08 13.36 9.69
CA ARG A 177 -0.24 13.32 11.16
C ARG A 177 1.09 13.11 11.86
N VAL A 178 1.89 12.13 11.42
CA VAL A 178 3.23 11.90 11.99
C VAL A 178 4.09 13.16 11.88
N MET A 179 4.07 13.82 10.73
CA MET A 179 4.85 15.05 10.52
C MET A 179 4.39 16.19 11.43
N PHE A 180 3.06 16.45 11.53
CA PHE A 180 2.51 17.48 12.41
C PHE A 180 2.82 17.23 13.88
N LEU A 181 2.87 15.97 14.31
CA LEU A 181 3.22 15.57 15.66
C LEU A 181 4.71 15.74 15.99
N THR A 182 5.58 15.64 14.99
CA THR A 182 7.03 15.77 15.15
C THR A 182 7.54 17.20 14.90
N GLN A 183 6.66 18.11 14.42
CA GLN A 183 7.01 19.53 14.27
C GLN A 183 7.35 20.14 15.64
N SER A 184 8.41 20.93 15.69
CA SER A 184 8.79 21.59 16.92
C SER A 184 7.71 22.62 17.32
N ALA A 185 7.20 22.52 18.56
CA ALA A 185 6.27 23.46 19.14
C ALA A 185 6.77 24.92 19.02
N CYS A 186 8.09 25.10 19.08
CA CYS A 186 8.74 26.40 18.99
C CYS A 186 8.39 27.17 17.68
N MET A 187 8.34 26.52 16.51
CA MET A 187 8.01 27.23 15.27
C MET A 187 6.54 27.70 15.24
N ILE A 188 5.65 26.89 15.80
CA ILE A 188 4.22 27.23 15.90
C ILE A 188 4.02 28.37 16.93
N GLU A 189 4.71 28.30 18.05
CA GLU A 189 4.67 29.31 19.11
C GLU A 189 5.24 30.64 18.63
N VAL A 190 6.39 30.64 17.95
CA VAL A 190 6.98 31.86 17.36
C VAL A 190 6.06 32.47 16.31
N ALA A 191 5.45 31.71 15.44
CA ALA A 191 4.50 32.24 14.46
C ALA A 191 3.28 32.89 15.15
N ARG A 192 2.81 32.32 16.26
CA ARG A 192 1.71 32.88 17.06
C ARG A 192 2.10 34.17 17.80
N THR A 193 3.31 34.21 18.38
CA THR A 193 3.80 35.44 19.04
C THR A 193 3.99 36.59 18.04
N LEU A 194 4.22 36.27 16.77
CA LEU A 194 4.27 37.22 15.64
C LEU A 194 2.87 37.57 15.09
N GLY A 195 1.78 37.14 15.75
CA GLY A 195 0.42 37.50 15.39
C GLY A 195 -0.21 36.69 14.25
N ALA A 196 0.40 35.56 13.83
CA ALA A 196 -0.17 34.70 12.79
C ALA A 196 -1.51 34.12 13.24
N ASP A 197 -2.56 34.36 12.44
CA ASP A 197 -3.86 33.72 12.61
C ASP A 197 -3.80 32.23 12.20
N ARG A 198 -4.88 31.49 12.42
CA ARG A 198 -4.94 30.04 12.19
C ARG A 198 -4.70 29.66 10.73
N ALA A 199 -5.24 30.45 9.79
CA ALA A 199 -5.11 30.20 8.36
C ALA A 199 -3.69 30.49 7.88
N THR A 200 -3.11 31.59 8.33
CA THR A 200 -1.72 31.97 8.05
C THR A 200 -0.76 30.93 8.63
N LEU A 201 -0.94 30.51 9.89
CA LEU A 201 -0.14 29.47 10.52
C LEU A 201 -0.14 28.17 9.69
N PHE A 202 -1.34 27.75 9.25
CA PHE A 202 -1.44 26.54 8.41
C PHE A 202 -0.73 26.73 7.07
N ARG A 203 -1.03 27.84 6.34
CA ARG A 203 -0.52 28.06 4.98
C ARG A 203 0.99 28.35 4.93
N THR A 204 1.51 29.10 5.90
CA THR A 204 2.92 29.58 5.88
C THR A 204 3.88 28.67 6.64
N VAL A 205 3.40 27.91 7.64
CA VAL A 205 4.26 27.08 8.50
C VAL A 205 3.91 25.61 8.37
N ALA A 206 2.69 25.20 8.72
CA ALA A 206 2.37 23.79 8.85
C ALA A 206 2.35 23.05 7.50
N ALA A 207 1.66 23.57 6.48
CA ALA A 207 1.55 22.94 5.18
C ALA A 207 2.89 22.87 4.42
N PRO A 208 3.75 23.93 4.39
CA PRO A 208 5.07 23.83 3.80
C PRO A 208 5.99 22.82 4.48
N LEU A 209 5.91 22.71 5.81
CA LEU A 209 6.69 21.73 6.57
C LEU A 209 6.18 20.28 6.34
N ALA A 210 4.89 20.10 6.07
CA ALA A 210 4.31 18.80 5.79
C ALA A 210 4.55 18.30 4.35
N ARG A 211 5.04 19.14 3.42
CA ARG A 211 5.25 18.79 2.00
C ARG A 211 5.97 17.44 1.78
N PRO A 212 7.07 17.11 2.49
CA PRO A 212 7.75 15.83 2.28
C PRO A 212 6.89 14.63 2.68
N ALA A 213 6.12 14.74 3.77
CA ALA A 213 5.21 13.69 4.22
C ALA A 213 4.01 13.55 3.28
N LEU A 214 3.54 14.69 2.73
CA LEU A 214 2.49 14.73 1.72
C LEU A 214 2.92 14.05 0.42
N ALA A 215 4.14 14.31 -0.05
CA ALA A 215 4.68 13.66 -1.24
C ALA A 215 4.65 12.13 -1.09
N VAL A 216 5.07 11.61 0.08
CA VAL A 216 5.03 10.17 0.37
C VAL A 216 3.58 9.65 0.44
N GLY A 217 2.71 10.31 1.21
CA GLY A 217 1.32 9.86 1.39
C GLY A 217 0.52 9.89 0.09
N LEU A 218 0.67 10.96 -0.71
CA LEU A 218 0.06 11.06 -2.03
C LEU A 218 0.61 10.02 -2.99
N SER A 219 1.93 9.81 -3.03
CA SER A 219 2.52 8.79 -3.91
C SER A 219 1.95 7.40 -3.62
N LEU A 220 1.82 7.03 -2.34
CA LEU A 220 1.20 5.76 -1.95
C LEU A 220 -0.26 5.67 -2.39
N ALA A 221 -1.07 6.70 -2.14
CA ALA A 221 -2.47 6.73 -2.54
C ALA A 221 -2.63 6.65 -4.07
N LEU A 222 -1.79 7.36 -4.83
CA LEU A 222 -1.83 7.37 -6.29
C LEU A 222 -1.34 6.05 -6.91
N LEU A 223 -0.35 5.40 -6.31
CA LEU A 223 0.08 4.06 -6.75
C LEU A 223 -1.01 3.01 -6.51
N GLU A 224 -1.74 3.08 -5.40
CA GLU A 224 -2.90 2.22 -5.14
C GLU A 224 -4.04 2.50 -6.12
N ALA A 225 -4.38 3.77 -6.38
CA ALA A 225 -5.40 4.14 -7.35
C ALA A 225 -5.05 3.69 -8.78
N LEU A 226 -3.78 3.84 -9.19
CA LEU A 226 -3.28 3.40 -10.49
C LEU A 226 -3.36 1.88 -10.66
N ASN A 227 -3.17 1.14 -9.58
CA ASN A 227 -3.15 -0.32 -9.59
C ASN A 227 -4.56 -0.95 -9.48
N ASP A 228 -5.59 -0.17 -9.20
CA ASP A 228 -6.93 -0.69 -8.99
C ASP A 228 -7.64 -1.00 -10.32
N ILE A 229 -7.90 -2.29 -10.54
CA ILE A 229 -8.73 -2.76 -11.66
C ILE A 229 -10.19 -2.79 -11.25
N GLY A 230 -10.48 -3.41 -10.11
CA GLY A 230 -11.84 -3.77 -9.73
C GLY A 230 -12.76 -2.56 -9.55
N ALA A 231 -12.31 -1.51 -8.86
CA ALA A 231 -13.10 -0.28 -8.70
C ALA A 231 -13.20 0.47 -10.02
N SER A 232 -12.09 0.61 -10.76
CA SER A 232 -12.08 1.33 -12.04
C SER A 232 -12.99 0.69 -13.09
N GLU A 233 -12.91 -0.62 -13.24
CA GLU A 233 -13.72 -1.38 -14.20
C GLU A 233 -15.20 -1.32 -13.84
N TYR A 234 -15.54 -1.56 -12.56
CA TYR A 234 -16.93 -1.59 -12.10
C TYR A 234 -17.61 -0.21 -12.17
N LEU A 235 -16.84 0.86 -11.99
CA LEU A 235 -17.30 2.24 -12.14
C LEU A 235 -17.22 2.74 -13.59
N GLY A 236 -16.86 1.89 -14.55
CA GLY A 236 -16.85 2.20 -15.98
C GLY A 236 -15.72 3.13 -16.43
N VAL A 237 -14.62 3.23 -15.67
CA VAL A 237 -13.48 4.09 -15.98
C VAL A 237 -12.40 3.30 -16.71
N ARG A 238 -12.00 3.75 -17.89
CA ARG A 238 -11.00 3.09 -18.74
C ARG A 238 -9.58 3.48 -18.34
N THR A 239 -9.13 2.98 -17.18
CA THR A 239 -7.75 3.21 -16.74
C THR A 239 -6.73 2.36 -17.52
N LEU A 240 -5.44 2.70 -17.40
CA LEU A 240 -4.36 1.88 -17.96
C LEU A 240 -4.39 0.45 -17.39
N ALA A 241 -4.65 0.29 -16.07
CA ALA A 241 -4.76 -1.03 -15.45
C ALA A 241 -5.89 -1.89 -16.05
N VAL A 242 -7.07 -1.30 -16.24
CA VAL A 242 -8.21 -1.97 -16.91
C VAL A 242 -7.88 -2.27 -18.36
N SER A 243 -7.19 -1.36 -19.06
CA SER A 243 -6.81 -1.56 -20.45
C SER A 243 -5.78 -2.67 -20.65
N VAL A 244 -4.82 -2.82 -19.75
CA VAL A 244 -3.89 -3.96 -19.69
C VAL A 244 -4.67 -5.27 -19.53
N PHE A 245 -5.56 -5.32 -18.54
CA PHE A 245 -6.37 -6.50 -18.23
C PHE A 245 -7.25 -6.93 -19.42
N THR A 246 -8.00 -5.99 -20.00
CA THR A 246 -8.92 -6.27 -21.12
C THR A 246 -8.18 -6.61 -22.41
N THR A 247 -7.02 -6.01 -22.66
CA THR A 247 -6.23 -6.32 -23.86
C THR A 247 -5.68 -7.74 -23.82
N TRP A 248 -5.23 -8.19 -22.65
CA TRP A 248 -4.76 -9.57 -22.54
C TRP A 248 -5.90 -10.57 -22.50
N LEU A 249 -6.86 -10.44 -21.57
CA LEU A 249 -7.87 -11.50 -21.37
C LEU A 249 -8.99 -11.49 -22.40
N ASN A 250 -9.43 -10.31 -22.86
CA ASN A 250 -10.56 -10.22 -23.78
C ASN A 250 -10.13 -10.19 -25.26
N ARG A 251 -8.92 -9.65 -25.57
CA ARG A 251 -8.40 -9.57 -26.94
C ARG A 251 -7.32 -10.59 -27.25
N GLY A 252 -6.83 -11.32 -26.25
CA GLY A 252 -5.83 -12.38 -26.42
C GLY A 252 -4.41 -11.89 -26.77
N SER A 253 -4.15 -10.57 -26.72
CA SER A 253 -2.82 -10.02 -27.08
C SER A 253 -1.98 -9.73 -25.84
N LEU A 254 -1.03 -10.64 -25.56
CA LEU A 254 -0.04 -10.45 -24.49
C LEU A 254 0.97 -9.33 -24.84
N PRO A 255 1.53 -9.24 -26.08
CA PRO A 255 2.42 -8.14 -26.45
C PRO A 255 1.73 -6.77 -26.40
N GLY A 256 0.49 -6.66 -26.87
CA GLY A 256 -0.29 -5.42 -26.78
C GLY A 256 -0.55 -4.98 -25.33
N ALA A 257 -0.88 -5.92 -24.46
CA ALA A 257 -1.03 -5.64 -23.03
C ALA A 257 0.30 -5.21 -22.39
N ALA A 258 1.43 -5.84 -22.77
CA ALA A 258 2.77 -5.47 -22.30
C ALA A 258 3.16 -4.06 -22.75
N GLN A 259 2.81 -3.66 -23.96
CA GLN A 259 3.04 -2.31 -24.47
C GLN A 259 2.26 -1.27 -23.64
N ILE A 260 0.97 -1.50 -23.34
CA ILE A 260 0.18 -0.62 -22.45
C ILE A 260 0.80 -0.59 -21.03
N ALA A 261 1.26 -1.74 -20.52
CA ALA A 261 1.92 -1.83 -19.22
C ALA A 261 3.22 -1.02 -19.16
N CYS A 262 3.94 -0.83 -20.27
CA CYS A 262 5.10 0.08 -20.33
C CYS A 262 4.69 1.54 -20.10
N PHE A 263 3.55 2.01 -20.64
CA PHE A 263 3.01 3.34 -20.31
C PHE A 263 2.65 3.45 -18.84
N MET A 264 2.06 2.40 -18.27
CA MET A 264 1.77 2.37 -16.84
C MET A 264 3.04 2.46 -15.98
N LEU A 265 4.13 1.77 -16.37
CA LEU A 265 5.44 1.91 -15.72
C LEU A 265 6.04 3.31 -15.87
N ALA A 266 5.83 3.99 -16.99
CA ALA A 266 6.24 5.37 -17.17
C ALA A 266 5.51 6.31 -16.21
N VAL A 267 4.20 6.13 -16.02
CA VAL A 267 3.41 6.88 -15.03
C VAL A 267 3.91 6.61 -13.61
N VAL A 268 4.14 5.34 -13.24
CA VAL A 268 4.74 4.96 -11.94
C VAL A 268 6.08 5.65 -11.72
N THR A 269 6.94 5.61 -12.74
CA THR A 269 8.27 6.25 -12.68
C THR A 269 8.13 7.77 -12.47
N ALA A 270 7.22 8.41 -13.20
CA ALA A 270 6.93 9.83 -13.02
C ALA A 270 6.46 10.15 -11.60
N LEU A 271 5.55 9.34 -11.02
CA LEU A 271 5.09 9.51 -9.64
C LEU A 271 6.24 9.39 -8.62
N ILE A 272 7.13 8.40 -8.79
CA ILE A 272 8.31 8.22 -7.93
C ILE A 272 9.28 9.41 -8.07
N LEU A 273 9.49 9.91 -9.28
CA LEU A 273 10.36 11.07 -9.50
C LEU A 273 9.77 12.33 -8.88
N LEU A 274 8.46 12.54 -9.00
CA LEU A 274 7.74 13.65 -8.36
C LEU A 274 7.83 13.56 -6.82
N GLU A 275 7.66 12.37 -6.26
CA GLU A 275 7.81 12.12 -4.82
C GLU A 275 9.24 12.45 -4.37
N ARG A 276 10.25 11.96 -5.09
CA ARG A 276 11.66 12.26 -4.79
C ARG A 276 11.98 13.75 -4.91
N HIS A 277 11.44 14.43 -5.91
CA HIS A 277 11.59 15.88 -6.08
C HIS A 277 10.95 16.64 -4.90
N GLY A 278 9.73 16.25 -4.50
CA GLY A 278 9.04 16.85 -3.35
C GLY A 278 9.78 16.71 -2.02
N ARG A 279 10.67 15.70 -1.90
CA ARG A 279 11.52 15.50 -0.72
C ARG A 279 12.90 16.17 -0.77
N ARG A 280 13.38 16.58 -1.95
CA ARG A 280 14.80 16.89 -2.21
C ARG A 280 15.32 18.15 -1.50
N ASP A 281 14.50 19.17 -1.24
CA ASP A 281 14.98 20.50 -0.90
C ASP A 281 14.98 20.86 0.58
N ARG A 282 14.64 19.93 1.50
CA ARG A 282 14.53 20.31 2.91
C ARG A 282 15.05 19.26 3.88
N ARG A 283 16.37 19.21 4.03
CA ARG A 283 17.00 18.73 5.28
C ARG A 283 16.69 19.76 6.38
N TYR A 284 15.46 19.77 6.89
CA TYR A 284 15.20 20.43 8.16
C TYR A 284 15.93 19.61 9.22
N ALA A 285 17.04 20.14 9.69
CA ALA A 285 17.74 19.62 10.84
C ALA A 285 16.73 19.54 11.99
N LEU A 286 16.31 18.33 12.34
CA LEU A 286 15.67 18.03 13.61
C LEU A 286 16.71 18.24 14.69
N SER A 287 17.05 19.50 14.98
CA SER A 287 18.11 19.88 15.93
C SER A 287 17.60 19.98 17.38
N SER A 288 16.37 19.58 17.66
CA SER A 288 15.92 19.57 19.05
C SER A 288 16.01 18.15 19.63
N ARG A 289 16.90 18.00 20.59
CA ARG A 289 17.12 16.75 21.36
C ARG A 289 15.87 16.23 22.09
N ARG A 290 14.79 17.03 22.22
CA ARG A 290 13.48 16.65 22.77
C ARG A 290 12.41 17.48 22.06
N PRO A 291 11.52 16.88 21.24
CA PRO A 291 10.37 17.59 20.68
C PRO A 291 9.40 17.94 21.85
N ARG A 292 9.18 19.24 22.11
CA ARG A 292 8.08 19.67 22.98
C ARG A 292 6.78 19.41 22.22
N VAL A 293 5.86 18.71 22.86
CA VAL A 293 4.52 18.46 22.31
C VAL A 293 3.75 19.78 22.30
N THR A 294 3.36 20.25 21.12
CA THR A 294 2.50 21.42 20.97
C THR A 294 1.15 21.14 21.64
N GLN A 295 0.70 22.02 22.54
CA GLN A 295 -0.63 21.87 23.13
C GLN A 295 -1.70 22.24 22.10
N PRO A 296 -2.68 21.34 21.82
CA PRO A 296 -3.75 21.63 20.87
C PRO A 296 -4.69 22.72 21.42
N ILE A 297 -5.14 23.62 20.52
CA ILE A 297 -6.04 24.72 20.84
C ILE A 297 -7.48 24.22 20.89
N THR A 298 -8.22 24.60 21.91
CA THR A 298 -9.66 24.32 22.00
C THR A 298 -10.41 25.18 20.99
N LEU A 299 -11.25 24.54 20.16
CA LEU A 299 -12.11 25.24 19.21
C LEU A 299 -13.39 25.72 19.91
N PRO A 300 -13.96 26.87 19.48
CA PRO A 300 -15.32 27.26 19.86
C PRO A 300 -16.34 26.18 19.48
N PRO A 301 -17.49 26.09 20.16
CA PRO A 301 -18.46 24.98 19.96
C PRO A 301 -18.87 24.79 18.50
N SER A 302 -19.17 25.86 17.76
CA SER A 302 -19.59 25.80 16.35
C SER A 302 -18.49 25.28 15.43
N SER A 303 -17.27 25.83 15.54
CA SER A 303 -16.13 25.37 14.76
C SER A 303 -15.63 23.98 15.22
N GLY A 304 -15.83 23.63 16.51
CA GLY A 304 -15.58 22.30 17.01
C GLY A 304 -16.52 21.26 16.41
N ALA A 305 -17.82 21.55 16.32
CA ALA A 305 -18.80 20.69 15.67
C ALA A 305 -18.50 20.53 14.16
N ALA A 306 -18.16 21.62 13.46
CA ALA A 306 -17.75 21.55 12.06
C ALA A 306 -16.48 20.70 11.85
N ALA A 307 -15.49 20.79 12.74
CA ALA A 307 -14.30 19.98 12.72
C ALA A 307 -14.61 18.49 12.94
N SER A 308 -15.51 18.19 13.90
CA SER A 308 -15.99 16.82 14.14
C SER A 308 -16.69 16.26 12.90
N ALA A 309 -17.60 17.01 12.29
CA ALA A 309 -18.32 16.60 11.09
C ALA A 309 -17.36 16.38 9.91
N PHE A 310 -16.40 17.28 9.67
CA PHE A 310 -15.40 17.14 8.63
C PHE A 310 -14.53 15.89 8.81
N CYS A 311 -14.13 15.56 10.04
CA CYS A 311 -13.35 14.34 10.33
C CYS A 311 -14.22 13.07 10.32
N ALA A 312 -15.50 13.15 10.69
CA ALA A 312 -16.40 12.01 10.70
C ALA A 312 -16.86 11.60 9.29
N LEU A 313 -17.07 12.56 8.40
CA LEU A 313 -17.58 12.33 7.04
C LEU A 313 -16.76 11.30 6.24
N PRO A 314 -15.43 11.41 6.11
CA PRO A 314 -14.65 10.44 5.36
C PRO A 314 -14.61 9.06 6.02
N VAL A 315 -14.70 8.97 7.35
CA VAL A 315 -14.84 7.69 8.06
C VAL A 315 -16.21 7.06 7.78
N LEU A 316 -17.26 7.89 7.82
CA LEU A 316 -18.62 7.44 7.52
C LEU A 316 -18.70 6.88 6.09
N LEU A 317 -18.23 7.64 5.11
CA LEU A 317 -18.31 7.25 3.70
C LEU A 317 -17.29 6.15 3.33
N GLY A 318 -16.07 6.19 3.84
CA GLY A 318 -15.03 5.22 3.47
C GLY A 318 -15.09 3.89 4.24
N PHE A 319 -15.75 3.85 5.42
CA PHE A 319 -15.79 2.65 6.25
C PHE A 319 -17.17 2.28 6.76
N VAL A 320 -17.89 3.20 7.44
CA VAL A 320 -19.13 2.84 8.14
C VAL A 320 -20.22 2.42 7.16
N VAL A 321 -20.43 3.19 6.09
CA VAL A 321 -21.45 2.88 5.06
C VAL A 321 -21.14 1.55 4.38
N PRO A 322 -19.93 1.28 3.85
CA PRO A 322 -19.63 -0.03 3.29
C PRO A 322 -19.78 -1.19 4.27
N ALA A 323 -19.28 -1.04 5.50
CA ALA A 323 -19.35 -2.11 6.49
C ALA A 323 -20.79 -2.42 6.92
N THR A 324 -21.62 -1.39 7.15
CA THR A 324 -23.04 -1.57 7.53
C THR A 324 -23.86 -2.14 6.38
N PHE A 325 -23.59 -1.76 5.14
CA PHE A 325 -24.22 -2.33 3.97
C PHE A 325 -23.92 -3.84 3.86
N LEU A 326 -22.65 -4.22 3.93
CA LEU A 326 -22.25 -5.63 3.88
C LEU A 326 -22.87 -6.45 5.00
N LEU A 327 -22.85 -5.93 6.24
CA LEU A 327 -23.52 -6.55 7.37
C LEU A 327 -25.02 -6.73 7.13
N GLY A 328 -25.67 -5.69 6.59
CA GLY A 328 -27.09 -5.72 6.25
C GLY A 328 -27.41 -6.76 5.18
N GLU A 329 -26.60 -6.90 4.13
CA GLU A 329 -26.78 -7.90 3.08
C GLU A 329 -26.58 -9.33 3.61
N VAL A 330 -25.55 -9.56 4.42
CA VAL A 330 -25.30 -10.86 5.06
C VAL A 330 -26.48 -11.25 5.95
N ALA A 331 -27.01 -10.32 6.75
CA ALA A 331 -28.12 -10.59 7.65
C ALA A 331 -29.46 -10.80 6.89
N ARG A 332 -29.80 -9.89 5.96
CA ARG A 332 -31.07 -9.96 5.22
C ARG A 332 -31.19 -11.19 4.34
N ARG A 333 -30.12 -11.64 3.71
CA ARG A 333 -30.09 -12.80 2.82
C ARG A 333 -29.72 -14.09 3.52
N GLY A 334 -29.43 -14.07 4.82
CA GLY A 334 -29.03 -15.26 5.57
C GLY A 334 -27.76 -15.91 5.04
N LEU A 335 -26.81 -15.12 4.50
CA LEU A 335 -25.62 -15.64 3.80
C LEU A 335 -24.72 -16.52 4.69
N LEU A 336 -24.88 -16.50 6.00
CA LEU A 336 -24.19 -17.41 6.91
C LEU A 336 -24.47 -18.89 6.61
N VAL A 337 -25.64 -19.21 6.03
CA VAL A 337 -25.97 -20.57 5.58
C VAL A 337 -25.13 -20.97 4.35
N GLN A 338 -24.58 -20.02 3.61
CA GLN A 338 -23.69 -20.28 2.47
C GLN A 338 -22.27 -20.71 2.88
N ILE A 339 -21.98 -20.79 4.18
CA ILE A 339 -20.71 -21.35 4.68
C ILE A 339 -20.74 -22.88 4.47
N ASN A 340 -20.54 -23.26 3.23
CA ASN A 340 -20.47 -24.63 2.76
C ASN A 340 -19.00 -25.05 2.50
N ALA A 341 -18.79 -26.29 2.11
CA ALA A 341 -17.45 -26.82 1.83
C ALA A 341 -16.70 -26.02 0.74
N SER A 342 -17.40 -25.54 -0.30
CA SER A 342 -16.83 -24.72 -1.36
C SER A 342 -16.35 -23.38 -0.81
N PHE A 343 -17.16 -22.68 -0.02
CA PHE A 343 -16.76 -21.41 0.61
C PHE A 343 -15.55 -21.58 1.54
N LEU A 344 -15.54 -22.66 2.34
CA LEU A 344 -14.40 -22.98 3.21
C LEU A 344 -13.12 -23.28 2.40
N THR A 345 -13.26 -23.89 1.22
CA THR A 345 -12.15 -24.11 0.30
C THR A 345 -11.59 -22.77 -0.20
N HIS A 346 -12.43 -21.83 -0.63
CA HIS A 346 -11.98 -20.49 -1.08
C HIS A 346 -11.33 -19.69 0.06
N LEU A 347 -11.89 -19.79 1.27
CA LEU A 347 -11.28 -19.19 2.47
C LEU A 347 -9.92 -19.83 2.78
N GLY A 348 -9.84 -21.16 2.76
CA GLY A 348 -8.60 -21.91 2.96
C GLY A 348 -7.53 -21.58 1.93
N THR A 349 -7.92 -21.48 0.66
CA THR A 349 -7.03 -21.04 -0.44
C THR A 349 -6.50 -19.63 -0.21
N THR A 350 -7.38 -18.70 0.16
CA THR A 350 -7.01 -17.30 0.43
C THR A 350 -6.01 -17.20 1.58
N VAL A 351 -6.32 -17.87 2.70
CA VAL A 351 -5.45 -17.90 3.89
C VAL A 351 -4.13 -18.62 3.59
N GLY A 352 -4.18 -19.73 2.86
CA GLY A 352 -3.00 -20.51 2.47
C GLY A 352 -2.03 -19.71 1.59
N LEU A 353 -2.54 -19.06 0.55
CA LEU A 353 -1.74 -18.19 -0.32
C LEU A 353 -1.14 -17.00 0.46
N ALA A 354 -1.96 -16.33 1.28
CA ALA A 354 -1.50 -15.21 2.10
C ALA A 354 -0.45 -15.63 3.13
N ALA A 355 -0.65 -16.78 3.79
CA ALA A 355 0.32 -17.33 4.76
C ALA A 355 1.63 -17.74 4.07
N GLY A 356 1.56 -18.46 2.96
CA GLY A 356 2.73 -18.87 2.18
C GLY A 356 3.54 -17.66 1.68
N ALA A 357 2.86 -16.65 1.10
CA ALA A 357 3.50 -15.42 0.67
C ALA A 357 4.09 -14.63 1.84
N THR A 358 3.40 -14.56 2.98
CA THR A 358 3.89 -13.88 4.18
C THR A 358 5.16 -14.53 4.71
N LEU A 359 5.18 -15.86 4.82
CA LEU A 359 6.36 -16.61 5.29
C LEU A 359 7.55 -16.39 4.35
N ALA A 360 7.33 -16.49 3.03
CA ALA A 360 8.36 -16.26 2.04
C ALA A 360 8.89 -14.80 2.11
N THR A 361 7.98 -13.82 2.14
CA THR A 361 8.29 -12.39 2.15
C THR A 361 9.05 -11.98 3.42
N VAL A 362 8.58 -12.41 4.60
CA VAL A 362 9.24 -12.09 5.88
C VAL A 362 10.57 -12.82 6.00
N GLY A 363 10.64 -14.08 5.58
CA GLY A 363 11.86 -14.88 5.55
C GLY A 363 12.95 -14.25 4.67
N LEU A 364 12.60 -13.89 3.43
CA LEU A 364 13.51 -13.17 2.53
C LEU A 364 13.88 -11.77 3.09
N GLY A 365 12.90 -11.06 3.66
CA GLY A 365 13.12 -9.76 4.30
C GLY A 365 14.16 -9.83 5.42
N ILE A 366 14.11 -10.84 6.29
CA ILE A 366 15.11 -11.08 7.34
C ILE A 366 16.50 -11.25 6.71
N VAL A 367 16.61 -12.14 5.70
CA VAL A 367 17.90 -12.40 5.05
C VAL A 367 18.47 -11.14 4.41
N ILE A 368 17.65 -10.38 3.69
CA ILE A 368 18.08 -9.16 2.99
C ILE A 368 18.55 -8.09 3.99
N VAL A 369 17.72 -7.79 5.01
CA VAL A 369 18.01 -6.71 5.96
C VAL A 369 19.21 -7.03 6.84
N THR A 370 19.30 -8.28 7.34
CA THR A 370 20.45 -8.70 8.17
C THR A 370 21.74 -8.77 7.34
N THR A 371 21.67 -9.26 6.09
CA THR A 371 22.83 -9.30 5.18
C THR A 371 23.31 -7.88 4.86
N THR A 372 22.41 -6.96 4.56
CA THR A 372 22.76 -5.55 4.29
C THR A 372 23.38 -4.87 5.52
N ARG A 373 22.90 -5.19 6.72
CA ARG A 373 23.43 -4.67 7.98
C ARG A 373 24.82 -5.22 8.29
N LEU A 374 25.06 -6.52 8.04
CA LEU A 374 26.34 -7.20 8.28
C LEU A 374 27.38 -6.86 7.20
N SER A 375 26.95 -6.78 5.95
CA SER A 375 27.79 -6.51 4.79
C SER A 375 27.70 -5.02 4.42
N ARG A 376 28.82 -4.31 4.44
CA ARG A 376 28.90 -2.93 3.87
C ARG A 376 29.01 -2.93 2.35
N SER A 377 28.71 -4.04 1.69
CA SER A 377 28.77 -4.20 0.25
C SER A 377 27.85 -3.18 -0.46
N VAL A 378 28.37 -2.57 -1.52
CA VAL A 378 27.59 -1.71 -2.41
C VAL A 378 26.48 -2.53 -3.08
N LEU A 379 26.79 -3.79 -3.42
CA LEU A 379 25.84 -4.72 -4.06
C LEU A 379 24.64 -5.01 -3.16
N ALA A 380 24.84 -5.29 -1.85
CA ALA A 380 23.74 -5.54 -0.91
C ALA A 380 22.84 -4.30 -0.74
N ARG A 381 23.41 -3.10 -0.75
CA ARG A 381 22.65 -1.85 -0.72
C ARG A 381 21.87 -1.60 -2.01
N ALA A 382 22.49 -1.87 -3.16
CA ALA A 382 21.81 -1.78 -4.46
C ALA A 382 20.66 -2.79 -4.55
N ALA A 383 20.87 -4.03 -4.09
CA ALA A 383 19.84 -5.06 -4.00
C ALA A 383 18.64 -4.61 -3.15
N GLN A 384 18.88 -3.98 -2.00
CA GLN A 384 17.81 -3.45 -1.16
C GLN A 384 17.01 -2.33 -1.86
N LEU A 385 17.66 -1.50 -2.66
CA LEU A 385 16.98 -0.48 -3.47
C LEU A 385 16.10 -1.12 -4.56
N VAL A 386 16.63 -2.14 -5.24
CA VAL A 386 15.87 -2.88 -6.28
C VAL A 386 14.67 -3.59 -5.66
N VAL A 387 14.86 -4.28 -4.54
CA VAL A 387 13.76 -4.90 -3.80
C VAL A 387 12.69 -3.87 -3.45
N GLY A 388 13.09 -2.65 -3.07
CA GLY A 388 12.16 -1.54 -2.80
C GLY A 388 11.25 -1.16 -3.98
N LEU A 389 11.62 -1.48 -5.22
CA LEU A 389 10.79 -1.22 -6.40
C LEU A 389 9.57 -2.17 -6.49
N GLY A 390 9.59 -3.32 -5.84
CA GLY A 390 8.52 -4.33 -5.95
C GLY A 390 7.13 -3.79 -5.61
N TYR A 391 7.00 -2.93 -4.61
CA TYR A 391 5.72 -2.31 -4.24
C TYR A 391 5.24 -1.26 -5.26
N ALA A 392 6.17 -0.60 -5.93
CA ALA A 392 5.85 0.40 -6.92
C ALA A 392 5.37 -0.21 -8.24
N VAL A 393 5.73 -1.46 -8.52
CA VAL A 393 5.28 -2.18 -9.73
C VAL A 393 3.81 -2.60 -9.54
N PRO A 394 2.90 -2.14 -10.42
CA PRO A 394 1.51 -2.55 -10.35
C PRO A 394 1.34 -4.06 -10.47
N GLY A 395 0.35 -4.62 -9.76
CA GLY A 395 0.09 -6.07 -9.75
C GLY A 395 -0.16 -6.66 -11.13
N THR A 396 -0.83 -5.92 -12.00
CA THR A 396 -1.04 -6.29 -13.41
C THR A 396 0.27 -6.38 -14.19
N VAL A 397 1.11 -5.36 -14.05
CA VAL A 397 2.42 -5.28 -14.71
C VAL A 397 3.33 -6.41 -14.24
N LEU A 398 3.34 -6.64 -12.93
CA LEU A 398 4.10 -7.74 -12.33
C LEU A 398 3.62 -9.11 -12.81
N ALA A 399 2.32 -9.31 -12.88
CA ALA A 399 1.72 -10.57 -13.34
C ALA A 399 2.09 -10.87 -14.79
N LEU A 400 1.92 -9.90 -15.69
CA LEU A 400 2.32 -10.05 -17.08
C LEU A 400 3.81 -10.36 -17.23
N GLY A 401 4.64 -9.60 -16.51
CA GLY A 401 6.09 -9.77 -16.57
C GLY A 401 6.57 -11.10 -16.01
N LEU A 402 5.85 -11.72 -15.07
CA LEU A 402 6.18 -13.01 -14.49
C LEU A 402 5.92 -14.19 -15.45
N LEU A 403 5.00 -14.06 -16.40
CA LEU A 403 4.64 -15.16 -17.29
C LEU A 403 5.84 -15.72 -18.06
N GLY A 404 6.64 -14.86 -18.69
CA GLY A 404 7.82 -15.27 -19.45
C GLY A 404 8.85 -16.04 -18.62
N PRO A 405 9.34 -15.49 -17.49
CA PRO A 405 10.25 -16.20 -16.59
C PRO A 405 9.69 -17.52 -16.05
N LEU A 406 8.40 -17.57 -15.68
CA LEU A 406 7.78 -18.79 -15.16
C LEU A 406 7.72 -19.89 -16.23
N VAL A 407 7.26 -19.54 -17.44
CA VAL A 407 7.22 -20.48 -18.58
C VAL A 407 8.63 -20.94 -18.95
N SER A 408 9.62 -20.05 -18.90
CA SER A 408 11.02 -20.41 -19.21
C SER A 408 11.58 -21.41 -18.19
N VAL A 409 11.28 -21.23 -16.90
CA VAL A 409 11.68 -22.17 -15.85
C VAL A 409 10.94 -23.50 -16.02
N ASP A 410 9.63 -23.48 -16.30
CA ASP A 410 8.85 -24.70 -16.55
C ASP A 410 9.38 -25.47 -17.76
N ASN A 411 9.75 -24.79 -18.83
CA ASN A 411 10.36 -25.42 -20.01
C ASN A 411 11.72 -26.09 -19.66
N ALA A 412 12.55 -25.41 -18.85
CA ALA A 412 13.82 -25.98 -18.40
C ALA A 412 13.60 -27.22 -17.49
N LEU A 413 12.62 -27.15 -16.57
CA LEU A 413 12.25 -28.29 -15.72
C LEU A 413 11.71 -29.47 -16.56
N ASN A 414 10.85 -29.18 -17.54
CA ASN A 414 10.35 -30.19 -18.47
C ASN A 414 11.45 -30.85 -19.28
N ALA A 415 12.42 -30.09 -19.78
CA ALA A 415 13.55 -30.62 -20.52
C ALA A 415 14.40 -31.55 -19.64
N ALA A 416 14.72 -31.13 -18.42
CA ALA A 416 15.46 -31.94 -17.45
C ALA A 416 14.70 -33.21 -17.05
N TRP A 417 13.40 -33.10 -16.74
CA TRP A 417 12.56 -34.23 -16.36
C TRP A 417 12.42 -35.25 -17.50
N ARG A 418 12.21 -34.75 -18.72
CA ARG A 418 12.12 -35.60 -19.91
C ARG A 418 13.42 -36.33 -20.17
N ALA A 419 14.57 -35.71 -19.95
CA ALA A 419 15.87 -36.35 -20.08
C ALA A 419 16.08 -37.48 -19.06
N LEU A 420 15.50 -37.37 -17.85
CA LEU A 420 15.63 -38.34 -16.77
C LEU A 420 14.59 -39.47 -16.85
N THR A 421 13.34 -39.17 -17.22
CA THR A 421 12.21 -40.10 -17.09
C THR A 421 11.54 -40.45 -18.43
N GLY A 422 11.85 -39.76 -19.52
CA GLY A 422 11.17 -39.86 -20.82
C GLY A 422 9.77 -39.20 -20.85
N GLN A 423 9.26 -38.69 -19.73
CA GLN A 423 7.91 -38.15 -19.60
C GLN A 423 7.93 -36.61 -19.54
N ARG A 424 6.80 -35.96 -19.87
CA ARG A 424 6.61 -34.52 -19.70
C ARG A 424 6.02 -34.24 -18.32
N LEU A 425 6.57 -33.26 -17.61
CA LEU A 425 6.09 -32.81 -16.28
C LEU A 425 4.87 -31.88 -16.40
N GLY A 426 4.73 -31.15 -17.52
CA GLY A 426 3.72 -30.10 -17.69
C GLY A 426 4.14 -28.76 -17.09
N LEU A 427 3.19 -27.85 -16.93
CA LEU A 427 3.43 -26.56 -16.28
C LEU A 427 3.34 -26.73 -14.76
N VAL A 428 4.43 -26.43 -14.06
CA VAL A 428 4.53 -26.56 -12.58
C VAL A 428 4.38 -25.22 -11.88
N LEU A 429 4.97 -24.17 -12.46
CA LEU A 429 4.97 -22.81 -11.91
C LEU A 429 3.92 -21.93 -12.60
N ALA A 430 3.96 -21.85 -13.93
CA ALA A 430 2.99 -21.05 -14.68
C ALA A 430 1.57 -21.62 -14.50
N GLY A 431 0.62 -20.77 -14.14
CA GLY A 431 -0.76 -21.18 -13.89
C GLY A 431 -0.92 -22.05 -12.63
N SER A 432 -0.10 -21.83 -11.61
CA SER A 432 -0.18 -22.53 -10.31
C SER A 432 -0.30 -21.56 -9.14
N ALA A 433 -0.64 -22.07 -7.97
CA ALA A 433 -0.62 -21.32 -6.71
C ALA A 433 0.76 -20.72 -6.41
N ALA A 434 1.85 -21.38 -6.86
CA ALA A 434 3.21 -20.88 -6.67
C ALA A 434 3.48 -19.58 -7.43
N ALA A 435 2.90 -19.40 -8.63
CA ALA A 435 2.99 -18.15 -9.38
C ALA A 435 2.38 -16.99 -8.60
N VAL A 436 1.21 -17.20 -7.99
CA VAL A 436 0.52 -16.19 -7.16
C VAL A 436 1.35 -15.86 -5.93
N VAL A 437 1.85 -16.87 -5.20
CA VAL A 437 2.72 -16.68 -4.02
C VAL A 437 3.99 -15.91 -4.40
N MET A 438 4.59 -16.20 -5.56
CA MET A 438 5.79 -15.49 -6.02
C MET A 438 5.48 -14.03 -6.35
N ALA A 439 4.37 -13.75 -7.03
CA ALA A 439 3.92 -12.38 -7.29
C ALA A 439 3.70 -11.59 -5.99
N TYR A 440 2.99 -12.16 -5.03
CA TYR A 440 2.77 -11.55 -3.72
C TYR A 440 4.09 -11.32 -2.99
N THR A 441 5.00 -12.30 -3.02
CA THR A 441 6.31 -12.18 -2.38
C THR A 441 7.09 -11.01 -2.96
N ILE A 442 7.20 -10.90 -4.28
CA ILE A 442 7.93 -9.80 -4.94
C ILE A 442 7.27 -8.46 -4.63
N ARG A 443 5.94 -8.38 -4.72
CA ARG A 443 5.17 -7.16 -4.53
C ARG A 443 5.27 -6.63 -3.10
N PHE A 444 5.13 -7.50 -2.10
CA PHE A 444 5.07 -7.10 -0.69
C PHE A 444 6.40 -7.19 0.06
N LEU A 445 7.47 -7.66 -0.60
CA LEU A 445 8.83 -7.69 -0.03
C LEU A 445 9.31 -6.33 0.50
N PRO A 446 9.01 -5.19 -0.14
CA PRO A 446 9.34 -3.86 0.37
C PRO A 446 8.71 -3.53 1.73
N ILE A 447 7.50 -4.02 2.01
CA ILE A 447 6.81 -3.83 3.30
C ILE A 447 7.58 -4.55 4.40
N ALA A 448 7.97 -5.80 4.15
CA ALA A 448 8.75 -6.58 5.12
C ALA A 448 10.14 -5.99 5.33
N THR A 449 10.88 -5.71 4.25
CA THR A 449 12.24 -5.14 4.36
C THR A 449 12.24 -3.76 4.99
N GLY A 450 11.26 -2.91 4.69
CA GLY A 450 11.09 -1.58 5.28
C GLY A 450 10.80 -1.65 6.79
N SER A 451 9.84 -2.49 7.19
CA SER A 451 9.48 -2.68 8.60
C SER A 451 10.63 -3.25 9.43
N LEU A 452 11.33 -4.25 8.88
CA LEU A 452 12.48 -4.87 9.52
C LEU A 452 13.69 -3.93 9.62
N ALA A 453 13.97 -3.16 8.56
CA ALA A 453 15.04 -2.16 8.57
C ALA A 453 14.78 -1.09 9.63
N ALA A 454 13.55 -0.54 9.68
CA ALA A 454 13.15 0.42 10.71
C ALA A 454 13.22 -0.16 12.13
N GLY A 455 12.91 -1.45 12.30
CA GLY A 455 13.12 -2.17 13.57
C GLY A 455 14.59 -2.28 13.93
N LEU A 456 15.45 -2.65 12.97
CA LEU A 456 16.88 -2.83 13.18
C LEU A 456 17.62 -1.50 13.45
N ASP A 457 17.14 -0.39 12.87
CA ASP A 457 17.70 0.95 13.11
C ASP A 457 17.47 1.45 14.55
N ARG A 458 16.49 0.87 15.27
CA ARG A 458 16.27 1.13 16.70
C ARG A 458 17.24 0.37 17.60
N VAL A 459 17.87 -0.69 17.10
CA VAL A 459 18.90 -1.44 17.84
C VAL A 459 20.20 -0.66 17.77
N SER A 460 20.71 -0.24 18.95
CA SER A 460 21.95 0.52 19.00
C SER A 460 23.13 -0.33 18.51
N SER A 461 24.03 0.28 17.74
CA SER A 461 25.25 -0.38 17.29
C SER A 461 26.13 -0.90 18.45
N GLY A 462 26.00 -0.27 19.64
CA GLY A 462 26.70 -0.70 20.85
C GLY A 462 26.32 -2.11 21.33
N VAL A 463 25.04 -2.53 21.16
CA VAL A 463 24.60 -3.90 21.50
C VAL A 463 25.25 -4.92 20.55
N GLU A 464 25.29 -4.60 19.25
CA GLU A 464 25.94 -5.45 18.25
C GLU A 464 27.47 -5.53 18.48
N ASP A 465 28.10 -4.41 18.80
CA ASP A 465 29.53 -4.34 19.06
C ASP A 465 29.88 -5.08 20.37
N ALA A 466 29.08 -4.97 21.42
CA ALA A 466 29.25 -5.73 22.66
C ALA A 466 29.13 -7.25 22.40
N ALA A 467 28.16 -7.70 21.64
CA ALA A 467 28.02 -9.12 21.28
C ALA A 467 29.25 -9.63 20.50
N ARG A 468 29.80 -8.83 19.58
CA ARG A 468 31.03 -9.16 18.83
C ARG A 468 32.27 -9.21 19.73
N THR A 469 32.38 -8.30 20.69
CA THR A 469 33.49 -8.33 21.65
C THR A 469 33.45 -9.54 22.56
N LEU A 470 32.25 -10.08 22.81
CA LEU A 470 32.03 -11.35 23.53
C LEU A 470 32.21 -12.59 22.64
N GLY A 471 32.67 -12.43 21.39
CA GLY A 471 33.00 -13.53 20.49
C GLY A 471 31.82 -14.07 19.66
N ALA A 472 30.66 -13.38 19.64
CA ALA A 472 29.49 -13.83 18.87
C ALA A 472 29.80 -13.89 17.36
N LYS A 473 29.58 -15.04 16.75
CA LYS A 473 29.65 -15.26 15.30
C LYS A 473 28.50 -14.54 14.59
N PRO A 474 28.62 -14.21 13.28
CA PRO A 474 27.55 -13.53 12.53
C PRO A 474 26.17 -14.20 12.66
N ARG A 475 26.12 -15.56 12.64
CA ARG A 475 24.89 -16.31 12.85
C ARG A 475 24.31 -16.11 14.25
N GLU A 476 25.14 -16.10 15.27
CA GLU A 476 24.69 -15.89 16.66
C GLU A 476 24.22 -14.46 16.89
N LEU A 477 24.90 -13.48 16.27
CA LEU A 477 24.45 -12.09 16.28
C LEU A 477 23.03 -11.95 15.71
N VAL A 478 22.75 -12.59 14.58
CA VAL A 478 21.41 -12.59 13.98
C VAL A 478 20.41 -13.33 14.87
N THR A 479 20.69 -14.57 15.26
CA THR A 479 19.69 -15.43 15.90
C THR A 479 19.48 -15.13 17.39
N LYS A 480 20.55 -14.72 18.11
CA LYS A 480 20.48 -14.51 19.57
C LYS A 480 20.30 -13.01 19.95
N VAL A 481 20.63 -12.09 19.06
CA VAL A 481 20.57 -10.64 19.35
C VAL A 481 19.54 -9.92 18.46
N GLN A 482 19.72 -9.97 17.13
CA GLN A 482 18.90 -9.19 16.22
C GLN A 482 17.46 -9.73 16.16
N LEU A 483 17.25 -11.02 15.92
CA LEU A 483 15.90 -11.61 15.78
C LEU A 483 15.03 -11.44 17.03
N PRO A 484 15.51 -11.66 18.26
CA PRO A 484 14.70 -11.39 19.46
C PRO A 484 14.31 -9.92 19.60
N LEU A 485 15.20 -9.00 19.28
CA LEU A 485 14.91 -7.55 19.32
C LEU A 485 14.00 -7.09 18.19
N LEU A 486 13.95 -7.82 17.07
CA LEU A 486 13.10 -7.55 15.93
C LEU A 486 11.71 -8.16 16.04
N GLN A 487 11.39 -8.95 17.08
CA GLN A 487 10.07 -9.59 17.21
C GLN A 487 8.86 -8.65 16.98
N PRO A 488 8.82 -7.41 17.52
CA PRO A 488 7.70 -6.51 17.26
C PRO A 488 7.62 -6.05 15.79
N ALA A 489 8.78 -5.84 15.15
CA ALA A 489 8.85 -5.46 13.73
C ALA A 489 8.48 -6.63 12.82
N LEU A 490 8.89 -7.86 13.18
CA LEU A 490 8.52 -9.10 12.50
C LEU A 490 7.00 -9.33 12.55
N ALA A 491 6.40 -9.20 13.74
CA ALA A 491 4.95 -9.36 13.89
C ALA A 491 4.17 -8.31 13.09
N SER A 492 4.65 -7.06 13.07
CA SER A 492 4.04 -5.99 12.29
C SER A 492 4.18 -6.23 10.79
N ALA A 493 5.38 -6.62 10.33
CA ALA A 493 5.63 -6.95 8.92
C ALA A 493 4.76 -8.12 8.45
N ALA A 494 4.72 -9.21 9.23
CA ALA A 494 3.92 -10.38 8.91
C ALA A 494 2.43 -10.05 8.81
N LEU A 495 1.90 -9.28 9.77
CA LEU A 495 0.50 -8.87 9.77
C LEU A 495 0.15 -7.99 8.57
N LEU A 496 0.99 -7.01 8.25
CA LEU A 496 0.75 -6.12 7.10
C LEU A 496 0.77 -6.88 5.79
N VAL A 497 1.81 -7.69 5.56
CA VAL A 497 1.93 -8.51 4.35
C VAL A 497 0.76 -9.48 4.23
N PHE A 498 0.40 -10.17 5.30
CA PHE A 498 -0.72 -11.11 5.30
C PHE A 498 -2.03 -10.46 4.87
N VAL A 499 -2.35 -9.30 5.43
CA VAL A 499 -3.60 -8.60 5.11
C VAL A 499 -3.59 -8.03 3.70
N ASP A 500 -2.45 -7.51 3.23
CA ASP A 500 -2.34 -7.02 1.86
C ASP A 500 -2.46 -8.17 0.84
N CYS A 501 -1.95 -9.37 1.15
CA CYS A 501 -2.16 -10.57 0.34
C CYS A 501 -3.64 -10.99 0.28
N LEU A 502 -4.38 -10.91 1.39
CA LEU A 502 -5.79 -11.31 1.44
C LEU A 502 -6.70 -10.48 0.52
N LYS A 503 -6.39 -9.22 0.33
CA LYS A 503 -7.19 -8.28 -0.49
C LYS A 503 -6.63 -8.08 -1.90
N GLU A 504 -5.50 -8.75 -2.23
CA GLU A 504 -4.86 -8.59 -3.53
C GLU A 504 -5.72 -9.21 -4.63
N LEU A 505 -6.11 -8.39 -5.61
CA LEU A 505 -6.97 -8.76 -6.72
C LEU A 505 -6.25 -8.75 -8.07
N PRO A 506 -5.54 -7.68 -8.49
CA PRO A 506 -4.98 -7.54 -9.83
C PRO A 506 -4.04 -8.66 -10.27
N ALA A 507 -3.02 -8.99 -9.47
CA ALA A 507 -2.09 -10.06 -9.83
C ALA A 507 -2.74 -11.44 -9.72
N THR A 508 -3.66 -11.62 -8.76
CA THR A 508 -4.40 -12.87 -8.59
C THR A 508 -5.26 -13.19 -9.79
N LEU A 509 -6.01 -12.23 -10.31
CA LEU A 509 -6.86 -12.41 -11.50
C LEU A 509 -6.07 -12.89 -12.71
N LEU A 510 -4.83 -12.44 -12.85
CA LEU A 510 -4.00 -12.70 -14.02
C LEU A 510 -3.15 -13.99 -13.91
N LEU A 511 -2.79 -14.42 -12.70
CA LEU A 511 -1.85 -15.54 -12.48
C LEU A 511 -2.51 -16.80 -11.93
N ARG A 512 -3.71 -16.70 -11.35
CA ARG A 512 -4.37 -17.85 -10.74
C ARG A 512 -4.70 -18.94 -11.77
N PRO A 513 -4.59 -20.21 -11.44
CA PRO A 513 -5.16 -21.27 -12.25
C PRO A 513 -6.70 -21.20 -12.24
N LEU A 514 -7.33 -21.74 -13.26
CA LEU A 514 -8.80 -21.69 -13.44
C LEU A 514 -9.59 -22.31 -12.29
N ASN A 515 -9.02 -23.30 -11.60
CA ASN A 515 -9.66 -24.01 -10.49
C ASN A 515 -9.32 -23.42 -9.12
N LEU A 516 -8.61 -22.29 -9.05
CA LEU A 516 -8.22 -21.65 -7.81
C LEU A 516 -8.97 -20.31 -7.66
N GLU A 517 -9.82 -20.25 -6.64
CA GLU A 517 -10.56 -19.05 -6.26
C GLU A 517 -10.10 -18.55 -4.89
N THR A 518 -9.90 -17.23 -4.78
CA THR A 518 -9.71 -16.52 -3.52
C THR A 518 -10.97 -15.75 -3.16
N LEU A 519 -11.09 -15.29 -1.91
CA LEU A 519 -12.22 -14.44 -1.52
C LEU A 519 -12.27 -13.15 -2.37
N ALA A 520 -11.12 -12.56 -2.71
CA ALA A 520 -11.06 -11.36 -3.54
C ALA A 520 -11.55 -11.63 -4.97
N THR A 521 -11.13 -12.73 -5.60
CA THR A 521 -11.58 -13.11 -6.95
C THR A 521 -13.03 -13.58 -6.96
N LEU A 522 -13.51 -14.19 -5.88
CA LEU A 522 -14.91 -14.57 -5.71
C LEU A 522 -15.81 -13.34 -5.68
N VAL A 523 -15.47 -12.32 -4.88
CA VAL A 523 -16.19 -11.04 -4.82
C VAL A 523 -16.20 -10.37 -6.20
N TYR A 524 -15.05 -10.29 -6.86
CA TYR A 524 -14.95 -9.74 -8.22
C TYR A 524 -15.82 -10.52 -9.22
N GLY A 525 -15.78 -11.85 -9.18
CA GLY A 525 -16.57 -12.70 -10.08
C GLY A 525 -18.08 -12.53 -9.89
N HIS A 526 -18.55 -12.35 -8.65
CA HIS A 526 -19.97 -12.04 -8.40
C HIS A 526 -20.32 -10.63 -8.90
N ALA A 527 -19.49 -9.64 -8.65
CA ALA A 527 -19.71 -8.28 -9.12
C ALA A 527 -19.73 -8.18 -10.65
N ALA A 528 -18.80 -8.85 -11.33
CA ALA A 528 -18.73 -8.88 -12.79
C ALA A 528 -19.99 -9.49 -13.44
N ARG A 529 -20.70 -10.37 -12.71
CA ARG A 529 -21.99 -10.93 -13.14
C ARG A 529 -23.22 -10.11 -12.69
N GLY A 530 -23.01 -8.94 -12.06
CA GLY A 530 -24.09 -8.14 -11.50
C GLY A 530 -24.80 -8.77 -10.28
N GLN A 531 -24.10 -9.61 -9.54
CA GLN A 531 -24.61 -10.37 -8.37
C GLN A 531 -23.74 -10.13 -7.15
N PHE A 532 -23.32 -8.88 -6.93
CA PHE A 532 -22.38 -8.53 -5.85
C PHE A 532 -22.87 -8.99 -4.48
N GLU A 533 -24.16 -8.95 -4.24
CA GLU A 533 -24.77 -9.32 -2.98
C GLU A 533 -24.43 -10.76 -2.55
N ASN A 534 -24.26 -11.68 -3.51
CA ASN A 534 -23.83 -13.05 -3.22
C ASN A 534 -22.39 -13.13 -2.74
N GLY A 535 -21.56 -12.13 -3.07
CA GLY A 535 -20.19 -11.96 -2.60
C GLY A 535 -20.06 -11.23 -1.27
N ALA A 536 -21.16 -10.71 -0.69
CA ALA A 536 -21.10 -9.83 0.49
C ALA A 536 -20.48 -10.49 1.72
N LEU A 537 -20.67 -11.80 1.93
CA LEU A 537 -20.04 -12.54 3.03
C LEU A 537 -18.50 -12.58 2.87
N ALA A 538 -18.01 -12.87 1.67
CA ALA A 538 -16.58 -12.88 1.38
C ALA A 538 -15.98 -11.47 1.53
N ALA A 539 -16.67 -10.45 1.02
CA ALA A 539 -16.29 -9.05 1.18
C ALA A 539 -16.22 -8.63 2.66
N LEU A 540 -17.22 -8.99 3.46
CA LEU A 540 -17.26 -8.71 4.89
C LEU A 540 -16.08 -9.36 5.64
N LEU A 541 -15.73 -10.61 5.32
CA LEU A 541 -14.59 -11.28 5.94
C LEU A 541 -13.27 -10.59 5.60
N ILE A 542 -13.07 -10.16 4.35
CA ILE A 542 -11.87 -9.39 3.95
C ILE A 542 -11.77 -8.10 4.78
N VAL A 543 -12.89 -7.37 4.92
CA VAL A 543 -12.95 -6.13 5.71
C VAL A 543 -12.64 -6.37 7.17
N LEU A 544 -13.25 -7.39 7.80
CA LEU A 544 -13.03 -7.72 9.22
C LEU A 544 -11.58 -8.05 9.51
N VAL A 545 -10.93 -8.84 8.63
CA VAL A 545 -9.51 -9.14 8.77
C VAL A 545 -8.66 -7.89 8.55
N GLY A 546 -9.02 -7.04 7.60
CA GLY A 546 -8.34 -5.76 7.32
C GLY A 546 -8.39 -4.76 8.47
N VAL A 547 -9.43 -4.77 9.31
CA VAL A 547 -9.54 -3.90 10.49
C VAL A 547 -8.45 -4.18 11.54
N VAL A 548 -8.03 -5.45 11.70
CA VAL A 548 -7.07 -5.85 12.74
C VAL A 548 -5.73 -5.11 12.67
N PRO A 549 -5.00 -5.07 11.53
CA PRO A 549 -3.73 -4.35 11.45
C PRO A 549 -3.92 -2.84 11.59
N VAL A 550 -4.99 -2.27 11.01
CA VAL A 550 -5.28 -0.84 11.13
C VAL A 550 -5.47 -0.44 12.59
N MET A 551 -6.23 -1.23 13.36
CA MET A 551 -6.40 -0.99 14.80
C MET A 551 -5.11 -1.16 15.60
N ARG A 552 -4.25 -2.14 15.25
CA ARG A 552 -2.96 -2.34 15.93
C ARG A 552 -1.99 -1.19 15.67
N LEU A 553 -1.91 -0.73 14.43
CA LEU A 553 -1.03 0.39 14.05
C LEU A 553 -1.42 1.68 14.80
N THR A 554 -2.72 1.98 14.89
CA THR A 554 -3.21 3.19 15.56
C THR A 554 -3.01 3.13 17.09
N ARG A 555 -3.31 1.99 17.73
CA ARG A 555 -3.10 1.81 19.19
C ARG A 555 -1.63 1.87 19.58
N HIS A 556 -0.72 1.37 18.76
CA HIS A 556 0.73 1.44 19.02
C HIS A 556 1.25 2.88 19.00
N ALA A 557 0.79 3.68 18.05
CA ALA A 557 1.12 5.09 17.95
C ALA A 557 0.63 5.91 19.15
N GLU A 558 -0.52 5.57 19.71
CA GLU A 558 -1.09 6.24 20.89
C GLU A 558 -0.38 5.86 22.21
N ARG A 559 -0.06 4.58 22.40
CA ARG A 559 0.71 4.12 23.58
C ARG A 559 2.09 4.76 23.67
N GLN A 560 2.77 4.93 22.54
CA GLN A 560 4.06 5.65 22.50
C GLN A 560 3.91 7.13 22.89
N ARG A 561 2.76 7.77 22.59
CA ARG A 561 2.45 9.13 23.04
C ARG A 561 2.25 9.23 24.54
N GLN A 562 1.46 8.33 25.12
CA GLN A 562 1.18 8.32 26.56
C GLN A 562 2.43 8.07 27.37
N SER A 563 3.32 7.18 26.94
CA SER A 563 4.60 6.94 27.63
C SER A 563 5.55 8.15 27.54
N GLN A 564 5.53 8.92 26.45
CA GLN A 564 6.31 10.15 26.32
C GLN A 564 5.75 11.31 27.13
N SER A 565 4.44 11.42 27.30
CA SER A 565 3.80 12.45 28.13
C SER A 565 3.97 12.19 29.63
N LEU A 566 4.09 10.92 30.07
CA LEU A 566 4.34 10.53 31.47
C LEU A 566 5.82 10.63 31.87
N SER A 567 6.73 10.66 30.90
CA SER A 567 8.19 10.79 31.13
C SER A 567 8.71 12.24 31.06
N SER A 568 7.83 13.22 30.81
CA SER A 568 8.14 14.65 30.90
C SER A 568 7.75 15.16 32.29
N PRO A 569 8.73 15.56 33.17
CA PRO A 569 8.45 16.16 34.44
C PRO A 569 7.76 17.52 34.33
#